data_3049cfdb22d70c4b88baec7ad25e5713
#
_entry.id   3049cfdb22d70c4b88baec7ad25e5713
#
_cell.length_a   1.000
_cell.length_b   1.000
_cell.length_c   1.000
_cell.angle_alpha   90.00
_cell.angle_beta   90.00
_cell.angle_gamma   90.00
#
_symmetry.space_group_name_H-M   'P 1'
#
loop_
_entity.id
_entity.type
_entity.pdbx_description
1 polymer ?
#
loop_
_entity_poly.entity_id
_entity_poly.type
_entity_poly.pdbx_seq_one_letter_code
_entity_poly.pdbx_strand_id
1 'polypeptide(L)'
;MKSVCLNGTFVEPAKLADPLSMLERNHLFQRIHTFGGTAPFLSVHLEILTRALNRLYGMQTDLSESRIADRIARLLEINRFPRQSACVTLRLFPEGIDEGSDRCEYLIETDRPLLYPHFVLWHKRMMLDTVRCDAPHEGYPTAGALLCDRYAERTVRRRGGELAARENRDGVLLGVGGEPLLIVSGRQALTTPLSAGATDSAMRRLVLSACREEGLTVTEYPLTRQMLLRCDEALTVDVQGIVPVLGYRDRRYFNTAAVRLSERINRTDIRTYR
;
A
#
# COMPACT_ATOMS: atom_id res chain seq x y z
N MET A 1 0.17 0.39 26.63
CA MET A 1 0.55 1.42 25.63
C MET A 1 1.39 0.73 24.58
N LYS A 2 1.22 1.01 23.28
CA LYS A 2 2.03 0.36 22.22
C LYS A 2 3.37 1.06 22.12
N SER A 3 4.46 0.29 22.00
CA SER A 3 5.79 0.82 21.69
C SER A 3 5.96 1.01 20.19
N VAL A 4 6.91 1.87 19.81
CA VAL A 4 7.40 2.05 18.44
C VAL A 4 8.89 1.80 18.39
N CYS A 5 9.46 1.55 17.22
CA CYS A 5 10.90 1.42 17.04
C CYS A 5 11.42 2.62 16.24
N LEU A 6 12.19 3.49 16.90
CA LEU A 6 12.85 4.65 16.30
C LEU A 6 14.33 4.35 16.15
N ASN A 7 14.85 4.34 14.93
CA ASN A 7 16.27 4.08 14.61
C ASN A 7 16.86 2.85 15.33
N GLY A 8 16.02 1.80 15.51
CA GLY A 8 16.41 0.57 16.20
C GLY A 8 16.18 0.56 17.71
N THR A 9 15.80 1.67 18.32
CA THR A 9 15.48 1.77 19.75
C THR A 9 13.97 1.68 19.98
N PHE A 10 13.53 0.86 20.94
CA PHE A 10 12.12 0.72 21.29
C PHE A 10 11.72 1.75 22.33
N VAL A 11 10.78 2.59 21.98
CA VAL A 11 10.32 3.70 22.83
C VAL A 11 8.78 3.74 22.93
N GLU A 12 8.28 4.30 24.01
CA GLU A 12 6.88 4.65 24.10
C GLU A 12 6.62 5.95 23.32
N PRO A 13 5.56 6.05 22.49
CA PRO A 13 5.28 7.26 21.72
C PRO A 13 5.23 8.54 22.56
N ALA A 14 4.75 8.45 23.81
CA ALA A 14 4.70 9.59 24.73
C ALA A 14 6.09 10.13 25.16
N LYS A 15 7.16 9.37 24.90
CA LYS A 15 8.55 9.76 25.19
C LYS A 15 9.28 10.29 23.95
N LEU A 16 8.63 10.32 22.79
CA LEU A 16 9.14 11.02 21.63
C LEU A 16 9.09 12.52 21.88
N ALA A 17 10.17 13.24 21.59
CA ALA A 17 10.36 14.62 21.97
C ALA A 17 9.23 15.54 21.47
N ASP A 18 8.70 15.28 20.27
CA ASP A 18 7.53 15.97 19.74
C ASP A 18 6.76 15.08 18.74
N PRO A 19 5.76 14.32 19.23
CA PRO A 19 4.94 13.48 18.35
C PRO A 19 4.18 14.27 17.29
N LEU A 20 3.88 15.55 17.51
CA LEU A 20 3.14 16.38 16.57
C LEU A 20 4.04 16.87 15.44
N SER A 21 5.29 17.23 15.72
CA SER A 21 6.24 17.66 14.69
C SER A 21 6.54 16.52 13.69
N MET A 22 6.51 15.27 14.13
CA MET A 22 6.67 14.11 13.22
C MET A 22 5.55 14.00 12.18
N LEU A 23 4.33 14.43 12.50
CA LEU A 23 3.21 14.42 11.56
C LEU A 23 3.33 15.50 10.49
N GLU A 24 4.00 16.59 10.79
CA GLU A 24 4.23 17.71 9.88
C GLU A 24 5.38 17.48 8.91
N ARG A 25 6.29 16.52 9.23
CA ARG A 25 7.46 16.22 8.41
C ARG A 25 7.12 15.38 7.20
N ASN A 26 7.80 15.67 6.10
CA ASN A 26 7.76 14.80 4.94
C ASN A 26 8.35 13.44 5.27
N HIS A 27 7.65 12.39 4.89
CA HIS A 27 8.14 11.03 5.05
C HIS A 27 7.69 10.12 3.90
N LEU A 28 8.47 9.10 3.67
CA LEU A 28 8.11 7.97 2.83
C LEU A 28 7.57 6.85 3.73
N PHE A 29 6.66 6.02 3.24
CA PHE A 29 6.12 4.94 4.07
C PHE A 29 5.79 3.69 3.26
N GLN A 30 5.82 2.55 3.94
CA GLN A 30 5.26 1.30 3.45
C GLN A 30 4.45 0.63 4.54
N ARG A 31 3.30 0.06 4.16
CA ARG A 31 2.50 -0.81 5.01
C ARG A 31 2.87 -2.25 4.71
N ILE A 32 3.27 -2.97 5.73
CA ILE A 32 3.83 -4.30 5.63
C ILE A 32 2.91 -5.27 6.33
N HIS A 33 2.43 -6.29 5.61
CA HIS A 33 1.74 -7.42 6.21
C HIS A 33 2.77 -8.37 6.82
N THR A 34 2.57 -8.71 8.08
CA THR A 34 3.39 -9.72 8.77
C THR A 34 2.58 -10.99 8.99
N PHE A 35 3.22 -12.13 8.79
CA PHE A 35 2.64 -13.45 8.98
C PHE A 35 3.36 -14.15 10.14
N GLY A 36 2.71 -14.24 11.30
CA GLY A 36 3.30 -14.91 12.46
C GLY A 36 4.61 -14.29 12.96
N GLY A 37 4.76 -12.98 12.82
CA GLY A 37 5.97 -12.25 13.21
C GLY A 37 7.03 -12.10 12.11
N THR A 38 6.82 -12.68 10.93
CA THR A 38 7.70 -12.52 9.77
C THR A 38 7.12 -11.53 8.76
N ALA A 39 7.97 -10.86 7.99
CA ALA A 39 7.59 -9.92 6.93
C ALA A 39 8.12 -10.45 5.58
N PRO A 40 7.39 -11.35 4.89
CA PRO A 40 7.90 -12.09 3.74
C PRO A 40 8.26 -11.24 2.52
N PHE A 41 7.64 -10.07 2.36
CA PHE A 41 7.92 -9.13 1.24
C PHE A 41 8.79 -7.94 1.67
N LEU A 42 9.53 -8.05 2.77
CA LEU A 42 10.29 -6.93 3.32
C LEU A 42 11.31 -6.37 2.33
N SER A 43 12.01 -7.23 1.59
CA SER A 43 12.96 -6.80 0.55
C SER A 43 12.31 -5.89 -0.50
N VAL A 44 11.09 -6.23 -0.94
CA VAL A 44 10.34 -5.42 -1.91
C VAL A 44 9.96 -4.06 -1.31
N HIS A 45 9.50 -4.04 -0.07
CA HIS A 45 9.16 -2.79 0.62
C HIS A 45 10.38 -1.89 0.80
N LEU A 46 11.53 -2.45 1.17
CA LEU A 46 12.78 -1.70 1.32
C LEU A 46 13.29 -1.18 -0.03
N GLU A 47 13.21 -1.98 -1.09
CA GLU A 47 13.55 -1.53 -2.45
C GLU A 47 12.70 -0.32 -2.87
N ILE A 48 11.38 -0.37 -2.66
CA ILE A 48 10.46 0.74 -2.99
C ILE A 48 10.85 2.00 -2.23
N LEU A 49 11.09 1.89 -0.92
CA LEU A 49 11.47 3.03 -0.07
C LEU A 49 12.84 3.60 -0.46
N THR A 50 13.84 2.74 -0.68
CA THR A 50 15.19 3.17 -1.06
C THR A 50 15.19 3.88 -2.42
N ARG A 51 14.43 3.34 -3.38
CA ARG A 51 14.27 3.98 -4.68
C ARG A 51 13.58 5.35 -4.58
N ALA A 52 12.53 5.45 -3.79
CA ALA A 52 11.82 6.71 -3.54
C ALA A 52 12.73 7.73 -2.85
N LEU A 53 13.47 7.32 -1.82
CA LEU A 53 14.42 8.15 -1.09
C LEU A 53 15.51 8.70 -2.03
N ASN A 54 16.11 7.83 -2.82
CA ASN A 54 17.13 8.24 -3.78
C ASN A 54 16.56 9.21 -4.83
N ARG A 55 15.38 8.90 -5.40
CA ARG A 55 14.80 9.69 -6.47
C ARG A 55 14.34 11.07 -6.03
N LEU A 56 13.77 11.20 -4.85
CA LEU A 56 13.17 12.44 -4.36
C LEU A 56 14.17 13.31 -3.59
N TYR A 57 15.11 12.69 -2.88
CA TYR A 57 16.02 13.40 -1.98
C TYR A 57 17.51 13.20 -2.32
N GLY A 58 17.85 12.39 -3.33
CA GLY A 58 19.24 12.09 -3.67
C GLY A 58 19.99 11.29 -2.59
N MET A 59 19.26 10.75 -1.60
CA MET A 59 19.83 10.08 -0.45
C MET A 59 19.88 8.57 -0.65
N GLN A 60 20.84 7.94 0.03
CA GLN A 60 20.93 6.50 0.18
C GLN A 60 20.69 6.11 1.64
N THR A 61 20.28 4.89 1.86
CA THR A 61 20.10 4.32 3.20
C THR A 61 20.77 2.94 3.28
N ASP A 62 21.26 2.62 4.44
CA ASP A 62 21.87 1.32 4.77
C ASP A 62 20.87 0.37 5.46
N LEU A 63 19.58 0.53 5.21
CA LEU A 63 18.55 -0.33 5.80
C LEU A 63 18.77 -1.79 5.40
N SER A 64 19.31 -2.55 6.35
CA SER A 64 19.50 -4.00 6.17
C SER A 64 18.18 -4.73 6.39
N GLU A 65 17.82 -5.60 5.44
CA GLU A 65 16.60 -6.41 5.53
C GLU A 65 16.56 -7.21 6.83
N SER A 66 17.66 -7.88 7.18
CA SER A 66 17.74 -8.67 8.41
C SER A 66 17.53 -7.82 9.67
N ARG A 67 18.19 -6.66 9.75
CA ARG A 67 18.02 -5.75 10.89
C ARG A 67 16.59 -5.24 11.01
N ILE A 68 15.94 -4.86 9.91
CA ILE A 68 14.55 -4.39 9.93
C ILE A 68 13.60 -5.54 10.28
N ALA A 69 13.81 -6.75 9.75
CA ALA A 69 13.02 -7.94 10.10
C ALA A 69 13.08 -8.22 11.60
N ASP A 70 14.29 -8.23 12.20
CA ASP A 70 14.48 -8.43 13.64
C ASP A 70 13.77 -7.34 14.47
N ARG A 71 13.82 -6.08 14.02
CA ARG A 71 13.11 -4.98 14.70
C ARG A 71 11.59 -5.12 14.63
N ILE A 72 11.07 -5.53 13.47
CA ILE A 72 9.64 -5.83 13.30
C ILE A 72 9.23 -6.96 14.24
N ALA A 73 9.93 -8.10 14.21
CA ALA A 73 9.62 -9.25 15.05
C ALA A 73 9.62 -8.86 16.54
N ARG A 74 10.66 -8.16 17.00
CA ARG A 74 10.76 -7.72 18.38
C ARG A 74 9.70 -6.71 18.77
N LEU A 75 9.33 -5.78 17.87
CA LEU A 75 8.26 -4.81 18.11
C LEU A 75 6.90 -5.50 18.27
N LEU A 76 6.63 -6.51 17.45
CA LEU A 76 5.42 -7.31 17.54
C LEU A 76 5.33 -8.07 18.88
N GLU A 77 6.44 -8.63 19.37
CA GLU A 77 6.52 -9.26 20.70
C GLU A 77 6.20 -8.27 21.82
N ILE A 78 6.89 -7.10 21.84
CA ILE A 78 6.69 -6.04 22.83
C ILE A 78 5.22 -5.59 22.84
N ASN A 79 4.63 -5.44 21.66
CA ASN A 79 3.24 -5.02 21.51
C ASN A 79 2.23 -6.19 21.60
N ARG A 80 2.70 -7.40 21.91
CA ARG A 80 1.90 -8.63 22.11
C ARG A 80 1.15 -9.08 20.85
N PHE A 81 1.79 -8.99 19.68
CA PHE A 81 1.30 -9.53 18.41
C PHE A 81 2.04 -10.79 17.89
N PRO A 82 2.80 -11.54 18.69
CA PRO A 82 3.78 -12.51 18.15
C PRO A 82 3.17 -13.70 17.40
N ARG A 83 1.89 -13.99 17.62
CA ARG A 83 1.19 -15.12 16.98
C ARG A 83 0.09 -14.70 16.01
N GLN A 84 -0.06 -13.42 15.78
CA GLN A 84 -1.08 -12.86 14.91
C GLN A 84 -0.41 -12.19 13.71
N SER A 85 -1.12 -12.19 12.61
CA SER A 85 -0.76 -11.30 11.52
C SER A 85 -1.04 -9.86 11.92
N ALA A 86 -0.17 -8.97 11.52
CA ALA A 86 -0.30 -7.56 11.82
C ALA A 86 0.05 -6.70 10.60
N CYS A 87 -0.53 -5.52 10.56
CA CYS A 87 -0.03 -4.44 9.70
C CYS A 87 1.02 -3.67 10.49
N VAL A 88 2.20 -3.55 9.91
CA VAL A 88 3.30 -2.73 10.40
C VAL A 88 3.55 -1.63 9.39
N THR A 89 3.76 -0.41 9.86
CA THR A 89 4.14 0.72 9.01
C THR A 89 5.60 1.08 9.25
N LEU A 90 6.40 1.04 8.19
CA LEU A 90 7.77 1.56 8.17
C LEU A 90 7.75 2.94 7.51
N ARG A 91 8.26 3.95 8.21
CA ARG A 91 8.41 5.32 7.71
C ARG A 91 9.87 5.69 7.64
N LEU A 92 10.25 6.42 6.59
CA LEU A 92 11.56 7.05 6.45
C LEU A 92 11.38 8.58 6.48
N PHE A 93 12.17 9.24 7.29
CA PHE A 93 12.22 10.70 7.43
C PHE A 93 13.54 11.18 6.82
N PRO A 94 13.54 11.68 5.59
CA PRO A 94 14.76 12.08 4.89
C PRO A 94 15.52 13.23 5.61
N GLU A 95 14.76 14.15 6.22
CA GLU A 95 15.32 15.31 6.93
C GLU A 95 15.53 15.05 8.43
N GLY A 96 15.45 13.78 8.83
CA GLY A 96 15.50 13.40 10.25
C GLY A 96 14.21 13.74 11.02
N ILE A 97 14.17 13.34 12.28
CA ILE A 97 13.06 13.62 13.20
C ILE A 97 13.39 14.82 14.09
N ASP A 98 14.64 15.00 14.45
CA ASP A 98 15.12 16.16 15.20
C ASP A 98 15.53 17.31 14.26
N GLU A 99 15.32 18.55 14.70
CA GLU A 99 15.73 19.72 13.92
C GLU A 99 17.27 19.71 13.68
N GLY A 100 17.65 19.88 12.41
CA GLY A 100 19.06 19.92 12.00
C GLY A 100 19.72 18.56 11.78
N SER A 101 18.97 17.47 11.77
CA SER A 101 19.49 16.15 11.38
C SER A 101 19.52 16.03 9.86
N ASP A 102 20.73 15.89 9.28
CA ASP A 102 20.95 15.58 7.85
C ASP A 102 20.91 14.07 7.57
N ARG A 103 20.42 13.28 8.51
CA ARG A 103 20.38 11.82 8.40
C ARG A 103 18.97 11.32 8.17
N CYS A 104 18.83 10.39 7.23
CA CYS A 104 17.59 9.65 7.08
C CYS A 104 17.32 8.80 8.31
N GLU A 105 16.23 9.07 8.99
CA GLU A 105 15.77 8.32 10.16
C GLU A 105 14.59 7.44 9.81
N TYR A 106 14.35 6.40 10.61
CA TYR A 106 13.21 5.52 10.38
C TYR A 106 12.40 5.24 11.64
N LEU A 107 11.10 5.05 11.44
CA LEU A 107 10.15 4.68 12.47
C LEU A 107 9.39 3.42 12.03
N ILE A 108 9.30 2.44 12.91
CA ILE A 108 8.45 1.26 12.72
C ILE A 108 7.32 1.31 13.75
N GLU A 109 6.09 1.23 13.27
CA GLU A 109 4.88 1.24 14.08
C GLU A 109 4.08 -0.04 13.85
N THR A 110 3.47 -0.59 14.90
CA THR A 110 2.40 -1.58 14.73
C THR A 110 1.07 -0.84 14.55
N ASP A 111 0.45 -1.03 13.41
CA ASP A 111 -0.81 -0.35 13.09
C ASP A 111 -1.99 -1.08 13.75
N ARG A 112 -2.31 -2.28 13.26
CA ARG A 112 -3.43 -3.09 13.76
C ARG A 112 -3.14 -4.58 13.62
N PRO A 113 -3.74 -5.44 14.47
CA PRO A 113 -3.77 -6.87 14.20
C PRO A 113 -4.61 -7.14 12.95
N LEU A 114 -4.20 -8.13 12.18
CA LEU A 114 -4.95 -8.65 11.06
C LEU A 114 -5.60 -9.98 11.47
N LEU A 115 -6.80 -10.25 10.94
CA LEU A 115 -7.59 -11.39 11.40
C LEU A 115 -7.06 -12.73 10.89
N TYR A 116 -6.35 -12.73 9.75
CA TYR A 116 -5.95 -13.96 9.06
C TYR A 116 -4.44 -14.01 8.82
N PRO A 117 -3.82 -15.21 8.94
CA PRO A 117 -2.40 -15.41 8.68
C PRO A 117 -2.09 -15.62 7.18
N HIS A 118 -2.95 -15.14 6.30
CA HIS A 118 -2.84 -15.21 4.85
C HIS A 118 -3.53 -14.00 4.21
N PHE A 119 -3.32 -13.78 2.93
CA PHE A 119 -4.07 -12.78 2.17
C PHE A 119 -5.52 -13.23 1.97
N VAL A 120 -6.45 -12.32 2.15
CA VAL A 120 -7.89 -12.61 2.07
C VAL A 120 -8.51 -12.05 0.81
N LEU A 121 -9.59 -12.67 0.36
CA LEU A 121 -10.57 -12.05 -0.51
C LEU A 121 -11.61 -11.36 0.39
N TRP A 122 -11.74 -10.05 0.25
CA TRP A 122 -12.77 -9.32 0.99
C TRP A 122 -14.17 -9.79 0.58
N HIS A 123 -14.96 -10.21 1.57
CA HIS A 123 -16.33 -10.67 1.32
C HIS A 123 -17.25 -9.53 0.92
N LYS A 124 -17.06 -8.35 1.52
CA LYS A 124 -17.84 -7.17 1.17
C LYS A 124 -17.30 -6.58 -0.12
N ARG A 125 -18.15 -6.61 -1.15
CA ARG A 125 -17.90 -5.89 -2.40
C ARG A 125 -18.42 -4.46 -2.26
N MET A 126 -17.63 -3.49 -2.63
CA MET A 126 -17.87 -2.08 -2.35
C MET A 126 -18.06 -1.28 -3.64
N MET A 127 -18.92 -0.26 -3.59
CA MET A 127 -19.10 0.67 -4.69
C MET A 127 -17.91 1.63 -4.77
N LEU A 128 -17.36 1.74 -5.99
CA LEU A 128 -16.29 2.67 -6.30
C LEU A 128 -16.86 4.04 -6.67
N ASP A 129 -16.24 5.11 -6.19
CA ASP A 129 -16.42 6.48 -6.69
C ASP A 129 -15.04 7.09 -6.96
N THR A 130 -15.00 8.20 -7.69
CA THR A 130 -13.76 8.85 -8.11
C THR A 130 -13.66 10.25 -7.53
N VAL A 131 -12.47 10.64 -7.09
CA VAL A 131 -12.17 11.97 -6.56
C VAL A 131 -10.94 12.52 -7.22
N ARG A 132 -11.06 13.72 -7.80
CA ARG A 132 -9.91 14.43 -8.33
C ARG A 132 -9.08 15.01 -7.19
N CYS A 133 -7.85 14.53 -7.08
CA CYS A 133 -6.90 14.96 -6.07
C CYS A 133 -5.48 14.61 -6.52
N ASP A 134 -4.68 15.62 -6.82
CA ASP A 134 -3.27 15.48 -7.17
C ASP A 134 -2.42 15.53 -5.90
N ALA A 135 -1.47 14.63 -5.78
CA ALA A 135 -0.48 14.67 -4.72
C ALA A 135 0.87 15.17 -5.26
N PRO A 136 1.67 15.85 -4.44
CA PRO A 136 3.07 16.07 -4.76
C PRO A 136 3.76 14.71 -4.97
N HIS A 137 4.64 14.64 -5.98
CA HIS A 137 5.43 13.42 -6.24
C HIS A 137 4.59 12.16 -6.45
N GLU A 138 3.59 12.23 -7.35
CA GLU A 138 2.81 11.06 -7.76
C GLU A 138 3.69 9.87 -8.14
N GLY A 139 3.23 8.67 -7.82
CA GLY A 139 3.97 7.42 -8.03
C GLY A 139 4.85 7.00 -6.85
N TYR A 140 5.06 7.86 -5.86
CA TYR A 140 5.85 7.54 -4.67
C TYR A 140 5.00 7.48 -3.41
N PRO A 141 5.34 6.59 -2.45
CA PRO A 141 4.59 6.43 -1.19
C PRO A 141 4.96 7.53 -0.18
N THR A 142 4.51 8.76 -0.45
CA THR A 142 4.81 9.95 0.36
C THR A 142 3.67 10.29 1.33
N ALA A 143 3.98 11.07 2.37
CA ALA A 143 2.98 11.65 3.27
C ALA A 143 1.92 12.47 2.50
N GLY A 144 2.32 13.20 1.45
CA GLY A 144 1.41 13.96 0.60
C GLY A 144 0.43 13.06 -0.16
N ALA A 145 0.90 11.94 -0.72
CA ALA A 145 0.04 10.95 -1.36
C ALA A 145 -0.97 10.35 -0.36
N LEU A 146 -0.51 10.00 0.85
CA LEU A 146 -1.38 9.51 1.92
C LEU A 146 -2.47 10.51 2.30
N LEU A 147 -2.14 11.80 2.38
CA LEU A 147 -3.11 12.86 2.68
C LEU A 147 -4.19 12.94 1.59
N CYS A 148 -3.79 12.87 0.32
CA CYS A 148 -4.73 12.86 -0.81
C CYS A 148 -5.63 11.62 -0.81
N ASP A 149 -5.10 10.44 -0.50
CA ASP A 149 -5.91 9.22 -0.35
C ASP A 149 -6.94 9.36 0.77
N ARG A 150 -6.54 9.88 1.92
CA ARG A 150 -7.45 10.17 3.05
C ARG A 150 -8.52 11.19 2.71
N TYR A 151 -8.15 12.23 1.97
CA TYR A 151 -9.11 13.23 1.47
C TYR A 151 -10.12 12.57 0.52
N ALA A 152 -9.67 11.75 -0.42
CA ALA A 152 -10.53 11.06 -1.37
C ALA A 152 -11.49 10.10 -0.65
N GLU A 153 -11.00 9.26 0.27
CA GLU A 153 -11.83 8.38 1.09
C GLU A 153 -12.91 9.14 1.86
N ARG A 154 -12.54 10.25 2.52
CA ARG A 154 -13.48 11.07 3.30
C ARG A 154 -14.53 11.71 2.40
N THR A 155 -14.13 12.15 1.21
CA THR A 155 -15.02 12.78 0.23
C THR A 155 -16.05 11.77 -0.29
N VAL A 156 -15.61 10.57 -0.64
CA VAL A 156 -16.50 9.49 -1.10
C VAL A 156 -17.47 9.07 0.01
N ARG A 157 -16.99 8.88 1.23
CA ARG A 157 -17.87 8.55 2.38
C ARG A 157 -18.95 9.59 2.63
N ARG A 158 -18.63 10.89 2.50
CA ARG A 158 -19.63 11.96 2.64
C ARG A 158 -20.70 11.93 1.55
N ARG A 159 -20.41 11.34 0.38
CA ARG A 159 -21.35 11.13 -0.71
C ARG A 159 -22.09 9.80 -0.61
N GLY A 160 -21.91 9.05 0.46
CA GLY A 160 -22.50 7.72 0.66
C GLY A 160 -21.79 6.59 -0.09
N GLY A 161 -20.59 6.85 -0.66
CA GLY A 161 -19.76 5.84 -1.30
C GLY A 161 -18.86 5.08 -0.33
N GLU A 162 -18.14 4.09 -0.82
CA GLU A 162 -17.38 3.16 0.01
C GLU A 162 -15.89 3.09 -0.36
N LEU A 163 -15.55 3.02 -1.65
CA LEU A 163 -14.19 3.02 -2.18
C LEU A 163 -13.90 4.29 -2.97
N ALA A 164 -12.75 4.88 -2.77
CA ALA A 164 -12.33 6.10 -3.43
C ALA A 164 -11.14 5.84 -4.35
N ALA A 165 -11.35 5.90 -5.68
CA ALA A 165 -10.25 5.98 -6.62
C ALA A 165 -9.82 7.44 -6.80
N ARG A 166 -8.51 7.71 -6.61
CA ARG A 166 -7.96 9.02 -6.96
C ARG A 166 -7.84 9.18 -8.47
N GLU A 167 -8.17 10.35 -8.93
CA GLU A 167 -8.02 10.79 -10.30
C GLU A 167 -7.14 12.04 -10.34
N ASN A 168 -6.13 12.06 -11.19
CA ASN A 168 -5.30 13.24 -11.36
C ASN A 168 -5.98 14.29 -12.28
N ARG A 169 -5.33 15.44 -12.44
CA ARG A 169 -5.83 16.54 -13.28
C ARG A 169 -6.05 16.15 -14.75
N ASP A 170 -5.32 15.15 -15.24
CA ASP A 170 -5.42 14.66 -16.63
C ASP A 170 -6.52 13.62 -16.82
N GLY A 171 -7.28 13.32 -15.76
CA GLY A 171 -8.38 12.34 -15.80
C GLY A 171 -7.94 10.89 -15.68
N VAL A 172 -6.69 10.64 -15.27
CA VAL A 172 -6.15 9.31 -15.05
C VAL A 172 -6.46 8.83 -13.64
N LEU A 173 -7.00 7.62 -13.53
CA LEU A 173 -7.27 6.96 -12.25
C LEU A 173 -5.97 6.35 -11.71
N LEU A 174 -5.50 6.82 -10.58
CA LEU A 174 -4.19 6.46 -10.03
C LEU A 174 -4.24 5.18 -9.19
N GLY A 175 -5.35 4.93 -8.49
CA GLY A 175 -5.52 3.79 -7.59
C GLY A 175 -6.49 4.09 -6.45
N VAL A 176 -6.52 3.20 -5.47
CA VAL A 176 -7.38 3.25 -4.29
C VAL A 176 -6.51 3.15 -3.03
N GLY A 177 -6.46 4.19 -2.22
CA GLY A 177 -5.71 4.18 -0.96
C GLY A 177 -4.20 3.91 -1.10
N GLY A 178 -3.60 4.33 -2.23
CA GLY A 178 -2.18 4.09 -2.56
C GLY A 178 -1.91 2.72 -3.19
N GLU A 179 -2.94 1.92 -3.45
CA GLU A 179 -2.83 0.60 -4.07
C GLU A 179 -3.41 0.61 -5.50
N PRO A 180 -3.03 -0.33 -6.37
CA PRO A 180 -3.45 -0.33 -7.76
C PRO A 180 -4.97 -0.56 -7.88
N LEU A 181 -5.57 0.14 -8.83
CA LEU A 181 -6.86 -0.24 -9.40
C LEU A 181 -6.61 -1.10 -10.63
N LEU A 182 -7.18 -2.30 -10.65
CA LEU A 182 -7.15 -3.17 -11.81
C LEU A 182 -8.55 -3.29 -12.40
N ILE A 183 -8.63 -3.27 -13.73
CA ILE A 183 -9.84 -3.62 -14.46
C ILE A 183 -9.56 -4.84 -15.33
N VAL A 184 -10.53 -5.73 -15.43
CA VAL A 184 -10.42 -6.97 -16.20
C VAL A 184 -11.54 -7.01 -17.24
N SER A 185 -11.16 -7.39 -18.47
CA SER A 185 -12.10 -7.64 -19.56
C SER A 185 -11.61 -8.86 -20.35
N GLY A 186 -12.38 -9.93 -20.32
CA GLY A 186 -11.98 -11.20 -20.88
C GLY A 186 -10.66 -11.70 -20.28
N ARG A 187 -9.60 -11.75 -21.10
CA ARG A 187 -8.25 -12.17 -20.68
C ARG A 187 -7.27 -11.01 -20.48
N GLN A 188 -7.73 -9.78 -20.52
CA GLN A 188 -6.90 -8.60 -20.31
C GLN A 188 -7.09 -8.04 -18.90
N ALA A 189 -6.00 -7.73 -18.21
CA ALA A 189 -5.95 -6.99 -16.97
C ALA A 189 -5.20 -5.68 -17.20
N LEU A 190 -5.85 -4.55 -16.93
CA LEU A 190 -5.27 -3.22 -17.12
C LEU A 190 -5.10 -2.53 -15.77
N THR A 191 -4.02 -1.80 -15.62
CA THR A 191 -3.75 -0.93 -14.47
C THR A 191 -2.94 0.29 -14.91
N THR A 192 -3.06 1.39 -14.19
CA THR A 192 -2.31 2.61 -14.49
C THR A 192 -0.81 2.38 -14.26
N PRO A 193 0.08 2.80 -15.20
CA PRO A 193 1.51 2.68 -15.04
C PRO A 193 2.06 3.65 -13.98
N LEU A 194 3.22 3.30 -13.41
CA LEU A 194 3.91 4.17 -12.45
C LEU A 194 4.29 5.52 -13.05
N SER A 195 4.63 5.54 -14.34
CA SER A 195 4.96 6.78 -15.08
C SER A 195 3.77 7.75 -15.21
N ALA A 196 2.54 7.26 -15.05
CA ALA A 196 1.33 8.08 -15.06
C ALA A 196 0.83 8.42 -13.64
N GLY A 197 1.63 8.15 -12.60
CA GLY A 197 1.36 8.54 -11.23
C GLY A 197 0.78 7.44 -10.33
N ALA A 198 0.61 6.20 -10.82
CA ALA A 198 0.22 5.10 -9.92
C ALA A 198 1.35 4.81 -8.92
N THR A 199 0.98 4.56 -7.66
CA THR A 199 1.95 4.25 -6.61
C THR A 199 2.49 2.83 -6.75
N ASP A 200 3.81 2.66 -6.59
CA ASP A 200 4.40 1.33 -6.46
C ASP A 200 4.20 0.79 -5.04
N SER A 201 3.75 -0.45 -4.96
CA SER A 201 3.57 -1.16 -3.69
C SER A 201 3.91 -2.65 -3.85
N ALA A 202 4.24 -3.31 -2.75
CA ALA A 202 4.47 -4.75 -2.75
C ALA A 202 3.21 -5.51 -3.21
N MET A 203 2.03 -5.05 -2.79
CA MET A 203 0.75 -5.64 -3.20
C MET A 203 0.48 -5.45 -4.69
N ARG A 204 0.87 -4.31 -5.28
CA ARG A 204 0.81 -4.11 -6.74
C ARG A 204 1.64 -5.17 -7.46
N ARG A 205 2.89 -5.36 -7.06
CA ARG A 205 3.79 -6.34 -7.69
C ARG A 205 3.24 -7.75 -7.55
N LEU A 206 2.75 -8.11 -6.38
CA LEU A 206 2.16 -9.41 -6.10
C LEU A 206 0.93 -9.70 -6.98
N VAL A 207 -0.04 -8.78 -7.04
CA VAL A 207 -1.27 -9.00 -7.81
C VAL A 207 -1.03 -9.02 -9.31
N LEU A 208 -0.10 -8.20 -9.82
CA LEU A 208 0.25 -8.22 -11.25
C LEU A 208 0.97 -9.52 -11.65
N SER A 209 1.79 -10.09 -10.77
CA SER A 209 2.37 -11.41 -10.98
C SER A 209 1.28 -12.50 -10.98
N ALA A 210 0.40 -12.48 -10.00
CA ALA A 210 -0.72 -13.41 -9.94
C ALA A 210 -1.62 -13.35 -11.21
N CYS A 211 -1.84 -12.15 -11.75
CA CYS A 211 -2.55 -11.99 -13.03
C CYS A 211 -1.85 -12.74 -14.16
N ARG A 212 -0.53 -12.60 -14.30
CA ARG A 212 0.24 -13.30 -15.35
C ARG A 212 0.21 -14.82 -15.16
N GLU A 213 0.36 -15.28 -13.93
CA GLU A 213 0.30 -16.69 -13.57
C GLU A 213 -1.08 -17.33 -13.82
N GLU A 214 -2.17 -16.54 -13.68
CA GLU A 214 -3.54 -16.94 -14.05
C GLU A 214 -3.81 -16.83 -15.56
N GLY A 215 -2.81 -16.50 -16.36
CA GLY A 215 -2.92 -16.40 -17.82
C GLY A 215 -3.65 -15.15 -18.30
N LEU A 216 -3.71 -14.09 -17.48
CA LEU A 216 -4.18 -12.79 -17.91
C LEU A 216 -3.03 -12.02 -18.58
N THR A 217 -3.33 -11.36 -19.69
CA THR A 217 -2.41 -10.40 -20.31
C THR A 217 -2.45 -9.10 -19.51
N VAL A 218 -1.37 -8.80 -18.80
CA VAL A 218 -1.27 -7.58 -18.00
C VAL A 218 -0.72 -6.45 -18.87
N THR A 219 -1.47 -5.35 -18.97
CA THR A 219 -1.06 -4.14 -19.67
C THR A 219 -1.13 -2.94 -18.72
N GLU A 220 -0.05 -2.21 -18.65
CA GLU A 220 0.00 -0.93 -17.93
C GLU A 220 -0.43 0.19 -18.89
N TYR A 221 -1.60 0.77 -18.61
CA TYR A 221 -2.22 1.82 -19.43
C TYR A 221 -2.98 2.80 -18.54
N PRO A 222 -2.93 4.13 -18.78
CA PRO A 222 -3.65 5.11 -17.99
C PRO A 222 -5.15 4.82 -17.95
N LEU A 223 -5.65 4.41 -16.80
CA LEU A 223 -7.07 4.10 -16.62
C LEU A 223 -7.91 5.36 -16.59
N THR A 224 -9.10 5.29 -17.17
CA THR A 224 -10.08 6.39 -17.18
C THR A 224 -11.43 5.95 -16.64
N ARG A 225 -12.29 6.93 -16.30
CA ARG A 225 -13.68 6.66 -15.89
C ARG A 225 -14.48 5.92 -16.96
N GLN A 226 -14.20 6.17 -18.24
CA GLN A 226 -14.90 5.49 -19.33
C GLN A 226 -14.56 3.99 -19.36
N MET A 227 -13.33 3.62 -19.04
CA MET A 227 -12.92 2.23 -18.98
C MET A 227 -13.64 1.49 -17.85
N LEU A 228 -13.87 2.13 -16.70
CA LEU A 228 -14.71 1.58 -15.63
C LEU A 228 -16.15 1.26 -16.09
N LEU A 229 -16.71 2.05 -16.96
CA LEU A 229 -18.07 1.79 -17.47
C LEU A 229 -18.15 0.61 -18.46
N ARG A 230 -17.01 0.15 -18.97
CA ARG A 230 -16.94 -0.87 -20.02
C ARG A 230 -16.33 -2.20 -19.59
N CYS A 231 -15.59 -2.23 -18.50
CA CYS A 231 -14.93 -3.45 -18.03
C CYS A 231 -15.93 -4.46 -17.44
N ASP A 232 -15.51 -5.72 -17.37
CA ASP A 232 -16.29 -6.81 -16.80
C ASP A 232 -16.13 -6.91 -15.29
N GLU A 233 -14.90 -6.68 -14.83
CA GLU A 233 -14.54 -6.69 -13.41
C GLU A 233 -13.62 -5.51 -13.07
N ALA A 234 -13.72 -5.04 -11.84
CA ALA A 234 -12.75 -4.14 -11.24
C ALA A 234 -12.39 -4.64 -9.84
N LEU A 235 -11.14 -4.50 -9.47
CA LEU A 235 -10.64 -4.86 -8.15
C LEU A 235 -9.50 -3.93 -7.75
N THR A 236 -9.26 -3.85 -6.46
CA THR A 236 -8.05 -3.28 -5.87
C THR A 236 -7.46 -4.25 -4.87
N VAL A 237 -6.40 -3.87 -4.22
CA VAL A 237 -5.79 -4.62 -3.13
C VAL A 237 -5.61 -3.72 -1.92
N ASP A 238 -5.42 -4.31 -0.77
CA ASP A 238 -4.89 -3.65 0.41
C ASP A 238 -3.87 -4.56 1.10
N VAL A 239 -3.34 -4.13 2.23
CA VAL A 239 -2.39 -4.90 3.01
C VAL A 239 -2.92 -6.28 3.45
N GLN A 240 -4.24 -6.48 3.46
CA GLN A 240 -4.86 -7.75 3.82
C GLN A 240 -5.13 -8.67 2.63
N GLY A 241 -5.23 -8.13 1.42
CA GLY A 241 -5.49 -8.95 0.23
C GLY A 241 -6.29 -8.26 -0.86
N ILE A 242 -7.13 -9.03 -1.55
CA ILE A 242 -7.90 -8.55 -2.70
C ILE A 242 -9.24 -7.97 -2.28
N VAL A 243 -9.54 -6.79 -2.80
CA VAL A 243 -10.79 -6.05 -2.57
C VAL A 243 -11.56 -5.98 -3.89
N PRO A 244 -12.58 -6.84 -4.09
CA PRO A 244 -13.39 -6.80 -5.29
C PRO A 244 -14.33 -5.59 -5.27
N VAL A 245 -14.41 -4.88 -6.39
CA VAL A 245 -15.33 -3.75 -6.56
C VAL A 245 -16.72 -4.26 -6.96
N LEU A 246 -17.76 -3.75 -6.32
CA LEU A 246 -19.15 -4.09 -6.68
C LEU A 246 -19.58 -3.44 -7.98
N GLY A 247 -19.18 -2.20 -8.18
CA GLY A 247 -19.54 -1.44 -9.37
C GLY A 247 -19.07 0.02 -9.30
N TYR A 248 -19.32 0.72 -10.39
CA TYR A 248 -19.09 2.15 -10.53
C TYR A 248 -20.31 2.80 -11.17
N ARG A 249 -20.95 3.77 -10.53
CA ARG A 249 -22.25 4.32 -10.92
C ARG A 249 -23.28 3.20 -11.10
N ASP A 250 -23.91 3.11 -12.27
CA ASP A 250 -24.94 2.09 -12.59
C ASP A 250 -24.33 0.77 -13.09
N ARG A 251 -23.05 0.76 -13.43
CA ARG A 251 -22.34 -0.46 -13.85
C ARG A 251 -22.07 -1.36 -12.66
N ARG A 252 -22.40 -2.65 -12.78
CA ARG A 252 -22.06 -3.72 -11.83
C ARG A 252 -21.05 -4.66 -12.44
N TYR A 253 -20.15 -5.18 -11.62
CA TYR A 253 -19.03 -6.01 -12.03
C TYR A 253 -19.18 -7.45 -11.55
N PHE A 254 -18.56 -8.36 -12.26
CA PHE A 254 -18.30 -9.71 -11.77
C PHE A 254 -17.15 -9.67 -10.73
N ASN A 255 -16.79 -10.84 -10.18
CA ASN A 255 -15.65 -10.99 -9.28
C ASN A 255 -14.92 -12.32 -9.47
N THR A 256 -15.05 -12.93 -10.62
CA THR A 256 -14.44 -14.23 -10.94
C THR A 256 -12.92 -14.15 -10.96
N ALA A 257 -12.37 -13.09 -11.56
CA ALA A 257 -10.94 -12.84 -11.55
C ALA A 257 -10.43 -12.57 -10.12
N ALA A 258 -11.13 -11.76 -9.34
CA ALA A 258 -10.76 -11.48 -7.95
C ALA A 258 -10.66 -12.76 -7.10
N VAL A 259 -11.59 -13.71 -7.27
CA VAL A 259 -11.57 -15.01 -6.58
C VAL A 259 -10.31 -15.81 -6.97
N ARG A 260 -10.07 -15.99 -8.27
CA ARG A 260 -8.89 -16.74 -8.76
C ARG A 260 -7.57 -16.11 -8.32
N LEU A 261 -7.48 -14.79 -8.41
CA LEU A 261 -6.28 -14.07 -7.99
C LEU A 261 -6.04 -14.18 -6.48
N SER A 262 -7.09 -14.17 -5.65
CA SER A 262 -6.94 -14.37 -4.21
C SER A 262 -6.40 -15.77 -3.87
N GLU A 263 -6.86 -16.80 -4.58
CA GLU A 263 -6.29 -18.14 -4.43
C GLU A 263 -4.83 -18.20 -4.89
N ARG A 264 -4.52 -17.53 -6.01
CA ARG A 264 -3.18 -17.53 -6.58
C ARG A 264 -2.15 -16.85 -5.68
N ILE A 265 -2.42 -15.66 -5.16
CA ILE A 265 -1.47 -14.95 -4.29
C ILE A 265 -1.12 -15.72 -3.01
N ASN A 266 -2.02 -16.58 -2.54
CA ASN A 266 -1.77 -17.43 -1.37
C ASN A 266 -1.00 -18.74 -1.70
N ARG A 267 -0.97 -19.15 -2.96
CA ARG A 267 -0.19 -20.30 -3.43
C ARG A 267 1.24 -19.91 -3.86
N THR A 268 1.45 -18.63 -4.13
CA THR A 268 2.77 -18.13 -4.53
C THR A 268 3.74 -18.36 -3.37
N ASP A 269 4.81 -19.08 -3.64
CA ASP A 269 5.86 -19.28 -2.64
C ASP A 269 6.52 -17.92 -2.38
N ILE A 270 6.18 -17.36 -1.24
CA ILE A 270 6.65 -16.07 -0.76
C ILE A 270 8.19 -15.99 -0.71
N ARG A 271 8.87 -17.15 -0.72
CA ARG A 271 10.34 -17.26 -0.73
C ARG A 271 10.96 -17.03 -2.12
N THR A 272 10.18 -17.09 -3.20
CA THR A 272 10.66 -16.91 -4.57
C THR A 272 10.75 -15.47 -5.04
N TYR A 273 10.26 -14.51 -4.24
CA TYR A 273 10.39 -13.07 -4.51
C TYR A 273 11.68 -12.48 -3.88
N ARG A 274 12.80 -13.16 -4.10
CA ARG A 274 14.13 -12.62 -3.81
C ARG A 274 14.75 -12.00 -5.05
#